data_724b37336f87f620937959dfdad63dcb
#
_entry.id   724b37336f87f620937959dfdad63dcb
#
_cell.length_a   1.000
_cell.length_b   1.000
_cell.length_c   1.000
_cell.angle_alpha   90.00
_cell.angle_beta   90.00
_cell.angle_gamma   90.00
#
_symmetry.space_group_name_H-M   'P 1'
#
loop_
_entity.id
_entity.type
_entity.pdbx_description
1 polymer ?
#
loop_
_entity_poly.entity_id
_entity_poly.type
_entity_poly.pdbx_seq_one_letter_code
_entity_poly.pdbx_strand_id
1 'polypeptide(L)'
;MGIKEQVYLYSPVFMQNLLTTLYGYRLQRERYGPAYQTRFQELADKLEKPIDVERDQLARLNTFLLFCRQHSPYYHTLFKDLNLQLPFRALTELRQIPSLEKEMLRQQIESIRTDLPAPILGKTGGTTGKSIQVRYTKEDMQVRMAHLDFFKAT
;
A
#
# COMPACT_ATOMS: atom_id res chain seq x y z
N MET A 1 -20.24 -3.07 19.61
CA MET A 1 -20.85 -3.95 18.59
C MET A 1 -21.64 -3.06 17.64
N GLY A 2 -21.32 -3.10 16.34
CA GLY A 2 -21.97 -2.22 15.37
C GLY A 2 -23.35 -2.75 14.95
N ILE A 3 -24.23 -1.86 14.50
CA ILE A 3 -25.58 -2.23 14.03
C ILE A 3 -25.54 -3.36 12.98
N LYS A 4 -24.54 -3.36 12.10
CA LYS A 4 -24.35 -4.41 11.06
C LYS A 4 -24.06 -5.79 11.65
N GLU A 5 -23.31 -5.86 12.74
CA GLU A 5 -22.97 -7.11 13.45
C GLU A 5 -24.21 -7.67 14.15
N GLN A 6 -25.04 -6.80 14.75
CA GLN A 6 -26.28 -7.21 15.38
C GLN A 6 -27.27 -7.77 14.35
N VAL A 7 -27.46 -7.07 13.22
CA VAL A 7 -28.33 -7.55 12.13
C VAL A 7 -27.88 -8.92 11.63
N TYR A 8 -26.58 -9.14 11.47
CA TYR A 8 -26.03 -10.42 11.04
C TYR A 8 -26.32 -11.53 12.07
N LEU A 9 -26.02 -11.30 13.35
CA LEU A 9 -26.17 -12.31 14.42
C LEU A 9 -27.61 -12.75 14.67
N TYR A 10 -28.56 -11.82 14.51
CA TYR A 10 -30.01 -12.12 14.72
C TYR A 10 -30.73 -12.58 13.45
N SER A 11 -30.02 -12.66 12.30
CA SER A 11 -30.60 -13.11 11.04
C SER A 11 -30.66 -14.65 10.98
N PRO A 12 -31.68 -15.23 10.33
CA PRO A 12 -31.69 -16.67 10.01
C PRO A 12 -30.47 -17.10 9.21
N VAL A 13 -30.05 -18.37 9.33
CA VAL A 13 -28.82 -18.90 8.71
C VAL A 13 -28.77 -18.67 7.19
N PHE A 14 -29.87 -18.85 6.47
CA PHE A 14 -29.90 -18.59 5.03
C PHE A 14 -29.64 -17.12 4.68
N MET A 15 -30.09 -16.19 5.51
CA MET A 15 -29.82 -14.76 5.32
C MET A 15 -28.37 -14.40 5.67
N GLN A 16 -27.80 -15.02 6.70
CA GLN A 16 -26.37 -14.89 7.02
C GLN A 16 -25.49 -15.35 5.84
N ASN A 17 -25.85 -16.51 5.24
CA ASN A 17 -25.16 -17.04 4.07
C ASN A 17 -25.27 -16.09 2.84
N LEU A 18 -26.47 -15.54 2.61
CA LEU A 18 -26.67 -14.55 1.54
C LEU A 18 -25.83 -13.30 1.76
N LEU A 19 -25.86 -12.73 2.98
CA LEU A 19 -25.09 -11.55 3.32
C LEU A 19 -23.59 -11.77 3.18
N THR A 20 -23.07 -12.92 3.64
CA THR A 20 -21.65 -13.31 3.49
C THR A 20 -21.27 -13.49 2.03
N THR A 21 -22.13 -14.10 1.22
CA THR A 21 -21.90 -14.27 -0.22
C THR A 21 -21.84 -12.93 -0.95
N LEU A 22 -22.81 -12.05 -0.70
CA LEU A 22 -22.84 -10.71 -1.28
C LEU A 22 -21.63 -9.87 -0.85
N TYR A 23 -21.25 -9.96 0.41
CA TYR A 23 -20.06 -9.30 0.92
C TYR A 23 -18.79 -9.85 0.27
N GLY A 24 -18.67 -11.17 0.15
CA GLY A 24 -17.57 -11.84 -0.55
C GLY A 24 -17.45 -11.41 -2.00
N TYR A 25 -18.57 -11.34 -2.73
CA TYR A 25 -18.62 -10.87 -4.11
C TYR A 25 -18.18 -9.40 -4.25
N ARG A 26 -18.64 -8.56 -3.33
CA ARG A 26 -18.20 -7.16 -3.27
C ARG A 26 -16.69 -7.06 -3.05
N LEU A 27 -16.14 -7.80 -2.07
CA LEU A 27 -14.69 -7.82 -1.80
C LEU A 27 -13.88 -8.30 -3.00
N GLN A 28 -14.39 -9.32 -3.71
CA GLN A 28 -13.74 -9.82 -4.91
C GLN A 28 -13.64 -8.72 -5.98
N ARG A 29 -14.73 -8.00 -6.25
CA ARG A 29 -14.72 -6.88 -7.20
C ARG A 29 -13.85 -5.70 -6.78
N GLU A 30 -13.72 -5.46 -5.48
CA GLU A 30 -12.83 -4.42 -4.95
C GLU A 30 -11.36 -4.80 -5.10
N ARG A 31 -11.01 -6.08 -4.94
CA ARG A 31 -9.62 -6.59 -4.92
C ARG A 31 -9.08 -6.98 -6.29
N TYR A 32 -9.91 -7.50 -7.18
CA TYR A 32 -9.53 -8.10 -8.46
C TYR A 32 -10.08 -7.28 -9.64
N GLY A 33 -9.75 -5.99 -9.67
CA GLY A 33 -10.14 -5.07 -10.74
C GLY A 33 -9.03 -4.85 -11.77
N PRO A 34 -9.19 -3.82 -12.62
CA PRO A 34 -8.23 -3.56 -13.71
C PRO A 34 -6.79 -3.38 -13.25
N ALA A 35 -6.55 -2.65 -12.17
CA ALA A 35 -5.19 -2.43 -11.65
C ALA A 35 -4.54 -3.74 -11.17
N TYR A 36 -5.32 -4.70 -10.64
CA TYR A 36 -4.83 -6.05 -10.33
C TYR A 36 -4.36 -6.76 -11.60
N GLN A 37 -5.22 -6.79 -12.64
CA GLN A 37 -4.93 -7.51 -13.88
C GLN A 37 -3.68 -6.95 -14.57
N THR A 38 -3.62 -5.63 -14.73
CA THR A 38 -2.45 -4.95 -15.31
C THR A 38 -1.18 -5.29 -14.54
N ARG A 39 -1.23 -5.17 -13.20
CA ARG A 39 -0.04 -5.43 -12.38
C ARG A 39 0.39 -6.87 -12.37
N PHE A 40 -0.56 -7.81 -12.33
CA PHE A 40 -0.26 -9.24 -12.39
C PHE A 40 0.41 -9.62 -13.71
N GLN A 41 -0.09 -9.09 -14.84
CA GLN A 41 0.51 -9.30 -16.16
C GLN A 41 1.91 -8.71 -16.25
N GLU A 42 2.14 -7.48 -15.76
CA GLU A 42 3.46 -6.88 -15.70
C GLU A 42 4.47 -7.73 -14.92
N LEU A 43 4.04 -8.37 -13.84
CA LEU A 43 4.90 -9.25 -13.04
C LEU A 43 5.20 -10.55 -13.80
N ALA A 44 4.22 -11.13 -14.49
CA ALA A 44 4.41 -12.30 -15.34
C ALA A 44 5.37 -12.03 -16.50
N ASP A 45 5.17 -10.92 -17.21
CA ASP A 45 6.04 -10.51 -18.32
C ASP A 45 7.50 -10.30 -17.89
N LYS A 46 7.71 -9.86 -16.65
CA LYS A 46 9.05 -9.68 -16.09
C LYS A 46 9.78 -10.97 -15.77
N LEU A 47 9.07 -12.07 -15.51
CA LEU A 47 9.71 -13.39 -15.34
C LEU A 47 10.22 -13.94 -16.66
N GLU A 48 9.54 -13.63 -17.76
CA GLU A 48 9.90 -14.15 -19.08
C GLU A 48 11.04 -13.37 -19.75
N LYS A 49 11.28 -12.13 -19.33
CA LYS A 49 12.28 -11.24 -19.95
C LYS A 49 13.45 -11.00 -19.00
N PRO A 50 14.71 -11.14 -19.47
CA PRO A 50 15.85 -10.73 -18.70
C PRO A 50 15.75 -9.22 -18.42
N ILE A 51 15.64 -8.86 -17.15
CA ILE A 51 15.62 -7.46 -16.72
C ILE A 51 16.90 -7.13 -15.95
N ASP A 52 17.38 -5.94 -16.15
CA ASP A 52 18.37 -5.36 -15.25
C ASP A 52 17.64 -4.95 -13.96
N VAL A 53 17.70 -5.83 -12.96
CA VAL A 53 16.99 -5.69 -11.68
C VAL A 53 17.41 -4.41 -10.96
N GLU A 54 18.69 -4.09 -10.95
CA GLU A 54 19.22 -2.91 -10.26
C GLU A 54 18.69 -1.63 -10.91
N ARG A 55 18.68 -1.56 -12.22
CA ARG A 55 18.16 -0.43 -12.99
C ARG A 55 16.65 -0.25 -12.78
N ASP A 56 15.86 -1.36 -12.78
CA ASP A 56 14.42 -1.30 -12.53
C ASP A 56 14.13 -0.85 -11.09
N GLN A 57 14.88 -1.34 -10.11
CA GLN A 57 14.76 -0.92 -8.73
C GLN A 57 15.09 0.56 -8.53
N LEU A 58 16.17 1.04 -9.13
CA LEU A 58 16.57 2.43 -9.05
C LEU A 58 15.53 3.36 -9.69
N ALA A 59 15.00 3.00 -10.85
CA ALA A 59 13.94 3.77 -11.50
C ALA A 59 12.68 3.87 -10.64
N ARG A 60 12.24 2.77 -10.03
CA ARG A 60 11.08 2.73 -9.12
C ARG A 60 11.33 3.51 -7.84
N LEU A 61 12.52 3.37 -7.25
CA LEU A 61 12.92 4.14 -6.08
C LEU A 61 12.85 5.64 -6.37
N ASN A 62 13.43 6.09 -7.47
CA ASN A 62 13.40 7.50 -7.85
C ASN A 62 11.98 8.02 -8.06
N THR A 63 11.13 7.25 -8.73
CA THR A 63 9.71 7.60 -8.90
C THR A 63 9.03 7.75 -7.54
N PHE A 64 9.27 6.82 -6.62
CA PHE A 64 8.70 6.87 -5.27
C PHE A 64 9.23 8.06 -4.44
N LEU A 65 10.52 8.35 -4.48
CA LEU A 65 11.09 9.48 -3.74
C LEU A 65 10.60 10.84 -4.27
N LEU A 66 10.48 10.97 -5.59
CA LEU A 66 9.89 12.17 -6.20
C LEU A 66 8.42 12.35 -5.80
N PHE A 67 7.66 11.25 -5.78
CA PHE A 67 6.29 11.24 -5.29
C PHE A 67 6.21 11.66 -3.80
N CYS A 68 7.06 11.09 -2.94
CA CYS A 68 7.13 11.47 -1.52
C CYS A 68 7.46 12.95 -1.34
N ARG A 69 8.43 13.48 -2.09
CA ARG A 69 8.80 14.90 -2.05
C ARG A 69 7.64 15.80 -2.44
N GLN A 70 6.84 15.39 -3.41
CA GLN A 70 5.73 16.18 -3.92
C GLN A 70 4.50 16.14 -3.00
N HIS A 71 4.19 14.98 -2.43
CA HIS A 71 2.90 14.71 -1.79
C HIS A 71 2.95 14.51 -0.27
N SER A 72 4.15 14.48 0.35
CA SER A 72 4.29 14.34 1.80
C SER A 72 5.01 15.55 2.40
N PRO A 73 4.35 16.34 3.26
CA PRO A 73 4.99 17.49 3.91
C PRO A 73 6.26 17.14 4.68
N TYR A 74 6.27 15.98 5.36
CA TYR A 74 7.43 15.47 6.06
C TYR A 74 8.63 15.23 5.14
N TYR A 75 8.42 14.46 4.05
CA TYR A 75 9.50 14.14 3.13
C TYR A 75 9.93 15.36 2.30
N HIS A 76 9.01 16.29 2.00
CA HIS A 76 9.39 17.55 1.38
C HIS A 76 10.41 18.31 2.23
N THR A 77 10.13 18.48 3.52
CA THR A 77 11.01 19.19 4.46
C THR A 77 12.32 18.41 4.67
N LEU A 78 12.23 17.11 4.95
CA LEU A 78 13.39 16.25 5.19
C LEU A 78 14.38 16.30 4.01
N PHE A 79 13.89 16.15 2.77
CA PHE A 79 14.77 16.15 1.59
C PHE A 79 15.40 17.52 1.32
N LYS A 80 14.70 18.60 1.66
CA LYS A 80 15.25 19.95 1.61
C LYS A 80 16.36 20.14 2.66
N ASP A 81 16.11 19.74 3.91
CA ASP A 81 17.07 19.89 5.02
C ASP A 81 18.34 19.06 4.80
N LEU A 82 18.20 17.87 4.20
CA LEU A 82 19.32 17.02 3.79
C LEU A 82 20.01 17.49 2.51
N ASN A 83 19.52 18.54 1.86
CA ASN A 83 19.96 18.97 0.53
C ASN A 83 20.05 17.81 -0.49
N LEU A 84 19.05 16.92 -0.45
CA LEU A 84 19.04 15.67 -1.19
C LEU A 84 18.89 15.92 -2.69
N GLN A 85 19.84 15.38 -3.47
CA GLN A 85 19.80 15.49 -4.93
C GLN A 85 19.02 14.32 -5.51
N LEU A 86 17.84 14.58 -6.07
CA LEU A 86 17.00 13.59 -6.76
C LEU A 86 16.92 13.93 -8.26
N PRO A 87 16.89 12.91 -9.13
CA PRO A 87 16.89 11.47 -8.86
C PRO A 87 18.27 10.92 -8.45
N PHE A 88 18.29 9.85 -7.65
CA PHE A 88 19.49 9.10 -7.31
C PHE A 88 20.10 8.42 -8.53
N ARG A 89 21.43 8.27 -8.53
CA ARG A 89 22.19 7.60 -9.58
C ARG A 89 22.50 6.14 -9.24
N ALA A 90 22.47 5.79 -7.95
CA ALA A 90 22.68 4.44 -7.44
C ALA A 90 21.80 4.14 -6.22
N LEU A 91 21.44 2.87 -6.01
CA LEU A 91 20.63 2.44 -4.86
C LEU A 91 21.30 2.73 -3.51
N THR A 92 22.63 2.77 -3.48
CA THR A 92 23.42 3.07 -2.28
C THR A 92 23.16 4.47 -1.73
N GLU A 93 22.71 5.40 -2.56
CA GLU A 93 22.40 6.77 -2.14
C GLU A 93 21.17 6.84 -1.23
N LEU A 94 20.34 5.78 -1.19
CA LEU A 94 19.24 5.66 -0.25
C LEU A 94 19.69 5.78 1.22
N ARG A 95 20.96 5.45 1.52
CA ARG A 95 21.56 5.59 2.87
C ARG A 95 21.63 7.04 3.36
N GLN A 96 21.47 8.02 2.49
CA GLN A 96 21.39 9.44 2.87
C GLN A 96 20.06 9.77 3.57
N ILE A 97 19.03 8.96 3.38
CA ILE A 97 17.73 9.14 4.02
C ILE A 97 17.74 8.36 5.35
N PRO A 98 17.50 9.03 6.49
CA PRO A 98 17.44 8.36 7.78
C PRO A 98 16.28 7.39 7.87
N SER A 99 16.46 6.32 8.62
CA SER A 99 15.37 5.36 8.89
C SER A 99 14.27 6.01 9.71
N LEU A 100 13.02 5.73 9.34
CA LEU A 100 11.86 6.19 10.06
C LEU A 100 11.47 5.16 11.13
N GLU A 101 11.63 5.52 12.39
CA GLU A 101 11.24 4.66 13.50
C GLU A 101 9.72 4.61 13.69
N LYS A 102 9.22 3.48 14.18
CA LYS A 102 7.79 3.24 14.37
C LYS A 102 7.10 4.27 15.28
N GLU A 103 7.79 4.73 16.31
CA GLU A 103 7.24 5.72 17.22
C GLU A 103 7.18 7.12 16.57
N MET A 104 8.21 7.50 15.82
CA MET A 104 8.21 8.72 15.02
C MET A 104 7.08 8.70 13.97
N LEU A 105 6.90 7.55 13.29
CA LEU A 105 5.80 7.39 12.34
C LEU A 105 4.43 7.61 13.00
N ARG A 106 4.23 7.17 14.23
CA ARG A 106 2.97 7.39 14.96
C ARG A 106 2.73 8.84 15.34
N GLN A 107 3.78 9.50 15.83
CA GLN A 107 3.70 10.89 16.28
C GLN A 107 3.50 11.85 15.12
N GLN A 108 4.07 11.54 13.96
CA GLN A 108 4.09 12.41 12.79
C GLN A 108 3.26 11.89 11.61
N ILE A 109 2.34 10.96 11.85
CA ILE A 109 1.57 10.30 10.78
C ILE A 109 0.87 11.30 9.85
N GLU A 110 0.36 12.41 10.39
CA GLU A 110 -0.36 13.42 9.62
C GLU A 110 0.55 14.21 8.68
N SER A 111 1.82 14.42 9.02
CA SER A 111 2.80 15.09 8.17
C SER A 111 3.47 14.13 7.19
N ILE A 112 3.58 12.84 7.55
CA ILE A 112 4.21 11.80 6.73
C ILE A 112 3.28 11.35 5.61
N ARG A 113 1.97 11.27 5.86
CA ARG A 113 1.01 10.85 4.85
C ARG A 113 0.98 11.79 3.64
N THR A 114 0.56 11.26 2.52
CA THR A 114 0.35 12.05 1.31
C THR A 114 -0.92 12.90 1.40
N ASP A 115 -0.95 14.01 0.68
CA ASP A 115 -2.11 14.90 0.52
C ASP A 115 -3.18 14.34 -0.43
N LEU A 116 -2.92 13.18 -1.04
CA LEU A 116 -3.83 12.56 -1.98
C LEU A 116 -5.01 11.85 -1.29
N PRO A 117 -6.19 11.81 -1.94
CA PRO A 117 -7.34 11.10 -1.42
C PRO A 117 -7.06 9.59 -1.31
N ALA A 118 -7.15 9.06 -0.10
CA ALA A 118 -7.00 7.62 0.17
C ALA A 118 -8.12 7.18 1.14
N PRO A 119 -9.32 6.82 0.61
CA PRO A 119 -10.53 6.64 1.40
C PRO A 119 -10.55 5.36 2.23
N ILE A 120 -9.72 4.37 1.90
CA ILE A 120 -9.73 3.09 2.58
C ILE A 120 -8.77 3.15 3.77
N LEU A 121 -9.29 2.84 4.96
CA LEU A 121 -8.53 2.81 6.20
C LEU A 121 -8.19 1.37 6.57
N GLY A 122 -6.91 1.06 6.64
CA GLY A 122 -6.37 -0.16 7.20
C GLY A 122 -5.71 0.07 8.57
N LYS A 123 -5.63 -0.99 9.36
CA LYS A 123 -4.91 -0.99 10.63
C LYS A 123 -3.89 -2.11 10.63
N THR A 124 -2.68 -1.83 11.11
CA THR A 124 -1.67 -2.87 11.30
C THR A 124 -2.00 -3.69 12.53
N GLY A 125 -1.88 -5.03 12.44
CA GLY A 125 -1.95 -5.92 13.61
C GLY A 125 -0.71 -5.68 14.48
N GLY A 126 -0.87 -5.03 15.62
CA GLY A 126 0.23 -4.81 16.56
C GLY A 126 0.09 -5.72 17.78
N THR A 127 1.05 -6.59 18.02
CA THR A 127 1.16 -7.41 19.23
C THR A 127 1.34 -6.55 20.50
N THR A 128 1.79 -5.32 20.36
CA THR A 128 2.03 -4.35 21.46
C THR A 128 0.88 -3.37 21.71
N GLY A 129 -0.32 -3.63 21.17
CA GLY A 129 -1.54 -2.86 21.45
C GLY A 129 -1.71 -1.53 20.69
N LYS A 130 -0.67 -0.96 20.12
CA LYS A 130 -0.76 0.30 19.36
C LYS A 130 -0.64 0.06 17.87
N SER A 131 -1.78 -0.04 17.16
CA SER A 131 -1.80 -0.18 15.69
C SER A 131 -1.53 1.14 14.98
N ILE A 132 -0.85 1.07 13.83
CA ILE A 132 -0.72 2.20 12.92
C ILE A 132 -1.89 2.16 11.95
N GLN A 133 -2.51 3.31 11.69
CA GLN A 133 -3.54 3.46 10.67
C GLN A 133 -2.86 3.82 9.34
N VAL A 134 -3.19 3.07 8.31
CA VAL A 134 -2.69 3.29 6.95
C VAL A 134 -3.88 3.59 6.04
N ARG A 135 -3.74 4.60 5.20
CA ARG A 135 -4.75 4.93 4.19
C ARG A 135 -4.25 4.51 2.82
N TYR A 136 -5.16 4.03 1.98
CA TYR A 136 -4.85 3.59 0.62
C TYR A 136 -6.06 3.72 -0.30
N THR A 137 -5.79 3.71 -1.59
CA THR A 137 -6.82 3.71 -2.64
C THR A 137 -7.28 2.29 -2.96
N LYS A 138 -8.30 2.18 -3.81
CA LYS A 138 -8.74 0.90 -4.35
C LYS A 138 -7.66 0.29 -5.26
N GLU A 139 -7.00 1.13 -6.05
CA GLU A 139 -5.88 0.74 -6.91
C GLU A 139 -4.72 0.17 -6.11
N ASP A 140 -4.31 0.82 -5.02
CA ASP A 140 -3.25 0.32 -4.13
C ASP A 140 -3.57 -1.08 -3.59
N MET A 141 -4.85 -1.30 -3.19
CA MET A 141 -5.30 -2.63 -2.76
C MET A 141 -5.18 -3.65 -3.88
N GLN A 142 -5.61 -3.32 -5.09
CA GLN A 142 -5.55 -4.22 -6.25
C GLN A 142 -4.11 -4.57 -6.63
N VAL A 143 -3.23 -3.59 -6.67
CA VAL A 143 -1.79 -3.77 -6.93
C VAL A 143 -1.16 -4.67 -5.87
N ARG A 144 -1.49 -4.44 -4.58
CA ARG A 144 -1.02 -5.29 -3.48
C ARG A 144 -1.51 -6.73 -3.62
N MET A 145 -2.77 -6.95 -4.00
CA MET A 145 -3.31 -8.30 -4.22
C MET A 145 -2.61 -9.01 -5.38
N ALA A 146 -2.31 -8.29 -6.47
CA ALA A 146 -1.56 -8.84 -7.59
C ALA A 146 -0.18 -9.36 -7.16
N HIS A 147 0.55 -8.59 -6.35
CA HIS A 147 1.83 -9.05 -5.80
C HIS A 147 1.69 -10.28 -4.92
N LEU A 148 0.71 -10.30 -4.00
CA LEU A 148 0.50 -11.41 -3.09
C LEU A 148 0.16 -12.72 -3.83
N ASP A 149 -0.73 -12.64 -4.82
CA ASP A 149 -1.15 -13.80 -5.57
C ASP A 149 -0.07 -14.27 -6.54
N PHE A 150 0.69 -13.36 -7.12
CA PHE A 150 1.84 -13.68 -7.94
C PHE A 150 2.89 -14.46 -7.16
N PHE A 151 3.26 -14.00 -5.95
CA PHE A 151 4.19 -14.74 -5.07
C PHE A 151 3.69 -16.10 -4.59
N LYS A 152 2.38 -16.32 -4.56
CA LYS A 152 1.82 -17.64 -4.20
C LYS A 152 1.77 -18.60 -5.40
N ALA A 153 1.76 -18.06 -6.61
CA ALA A 153 1.67 -18.83 -7.85
C ALA A 153 3.05 -19.25 -8.39
N THR A 154 4.12 -18.61 -7.94
CA THR A 154 5.53 -18.91 -8.28
C THR A 154 6.21 -19.69 -7.17
#